data_e18d7e6cf08a47ea339a379150f66a4c
#
_entry.id   e18d7e6cf08a47ea339a379150f66a4c
#
_cell.length_a   1.000
_cell.length_b   1.000
_cell.length_c   1.000
_cell.angle_alpha   90.00
_cell.angle_beta   90.00
_cell.angle_gamma   90.00
#
_symmetry.space_group_name_H-M   'P 1'
#
loop_
_entity.id
_entity.type
_entity.pdbx_description
1 polymer ?
#
loop_
_entity_poly.entity_id
_entity_poly.type
_entity_poly.pdbx_seq_one_letter_code
_entity_poly.pdbx_strand_id
1 'polypeptide(L)'
;SQLKNQGDFEMARLGEKVGVLATCSGVAPMIGFLGTTIGMVEVFMALEASKSLEISMISGGILTAMTTTVSGLVVGIVAYVGYNHLVMKLEKIAIEMENVSFNLMKNYDNKKEN
;
A
#
# COMPACT_ATOMS: atom_id res chain seq x y z
N SER A 1 20.67 19.93 16.45
CA SER A 1 21.02 18.90 17.42
C SER A 1 21.04 17.52 16.79
N GLN A 2 21.86 16.65 17.33
CA GLN A 2 21.98 15.27 16.84
C GLN A 2 20.69 14.49 17.00
N LEU A 3 19.96 14.72 18.07
CA LEU A 3 18.66 14.05 18.31
C LEU A 3 17.63 14.42 17.27
N LYS A 4 17.57 15.69 16.89
CA LYS A 4 16.63 16.15 15.84
C LYS A 4 16.98 15.55 14.48
N ASN A 5 18.27 15.54 14.12
CA ASN A 5 18.74 14.98 12.86
C ASN A 5 18.46 13.48 12.76
N GLN A 6 18.67 12.76 13.85
CA GLN A 6 18.39 11.33 13.91
C GLN A 6 16.89 11.04 13.81
N GLY A 7 16.06 11.83 14.49
CA GLY A 7 14.62 11.73 14.41
C GLY A 7 14.11 11.98 13.01
N ASP A 8 14.63 13.02 12.35
CA ASP A 8 14.25 13.34 10.96
C ASP A 8 14.66 12.23 10.00
N PHE A 9 15.83 11.63 10.19
CA PHE A 9 16.30 10.51 9.38
C PHE A 9 15.40 9.30 9.53
N GLU A 10 15.03 8.94 10.76
CA GLU A 10 14.15 7.80 11.02
C GLU A 10 12.74 8.03 10.46
N MET A 11 12.22 9.25 10.56
CA MET A 11 10.92 9.61 9.99
C MET A 11 10.94 9.49 8.47
N ALA A 12 12.01 9.94 7.83
CA ALA A 12 12.18 9.81 6.38
C ALA A 12 12.22 8.34 5.95
N ARG A 13 12.93 7.51 6.71
CA ARG A 13 13.04 6.07 6.45
C ARG A 13 11.68 5.38 6.59
N LEU A 14 10.92 5.72 7.63
CA LEU A 14 9.56 5.19 7.83
C LEU A 14 8.63 5.66 6.71
N GLY A 15 8.78 6.90 6.27
CA GLY A 15 8.01 7.46 5.15
C GLY A 15 8.25 6.69 3.86
N GLU A 16 9.49 6.27 3.60
CA GLU A 16 9.81 5.44 2.43
C GLU A 16 9.10 4.08 2.48
N LYS A 17 9.09 3.43 3.64
CA LYS A 17 8.42 2.14 3.83
C LYS A 17 6.92 2.26 3.67
N VAL A 18 6.33 3.33 4.19
CA VAL A 18 4.91 3.65 4.05
C VAL A 18 4.58 3.92 2.57
N GLY A 19 5.49 4.58 1.85
CA GLY A 19 5.35 4.82 0.41
C GLY A 19 5.30 3.52 -0.39
N VAL A 20 6.13 2.53 -0.04
CA VAL A 20 6.10 1.20 -0.66
C VAL A 20 4.74 0.54 -0.42
N LEU A 21 4.21 0.64 0.80
CA LEU A 21 2.90 0.08 1.13
C LEU A 21 1.78 0.76 0.32
N ALA A 22 1.86 2.08 0.14
CA ALA A 22 0.92 2.83 -0.70
C ALA A 22 0.97 2.33 -2.15
N THR A 23 2.17 2.10 -2.68
CA THR A 23 2.35 1.57 -4.03
C THR A 23 1.71 0.18 -4.15
N CYS A 24 1.94 -0.70 -3.18
CA CYS A 24 1.34 -2.03 -3.16
C CYS A 24 -0.18 -1.96 -3.12
N SER A 25 -0.76 -1.02 -2.36
CA SER A 25 -2.21 -0.88 -2.27
C SER A 25 -2.84 -0.48 -3.60
N GLY A 26 -2.13 0.29 -4.43
CA GLY A 26 -2.60 0.68 -5.75
C GLY A 26 -2.30 -0.35 -6.83
N VAL A 27 -1.15 -1.01 -6.75
CA VAL A 27 -0.68 -1.95 -7.78
C VAL A 27 -1.35 -3.32 -7.65
N ALA A 28 -1.64 -3.80 -6.43
CA ALA A 28 -2.20 -5.13 -6.22
C ALA A 28 -3.53 -5.35 -6.96
N PRO A 29 -4.51 -4.42 -6.90
CA PRO A 29 -5.73 -4.55 -7.70
C PRO A 29 -5.46 -4.53 -9.20
N MET A 30 -4.48 -3.75 -9.64
CA MET A 30 -4.08 -3.69 -11.06
C MET A 30 -3.52 -5.01 -11.54
N ILE A 31 -2.70 -5.67 -10.72
CA ILE A 31 -2.17 -7.00 -11.03
C ILE A 31 -3.31 -8.00 -11.09
N GLY A 32 -4.28 -7.92 -10.18
CA GLY A 32 -5.47 -8.75 -10.22
C GLY A 32 -6.26 -8.57 -11.50
N PHE A 33 -6.46 -7.34 -11.92
CA PHE A 33 -7.15 -7.02 -13.19
C PHE A 33 -6.35 -7.53 -14.39
N LEU A 34 -5.04 -7.37 -14.37
CA LEU A 34 -4.17 -7.89 -15.43
C LEU A 34 -4.33 -9.41 -15.56
N GLY A 35 -4.38 -10.12 -14.42
CA GLY A 35 -4.61 -11.57 -14.41
C GLY A 35 -5.94 -11.96 -15.05
N THR A 36 -7.00 -11.19 -14.77
CA THR A 36 -8.31 -11.39 -15.40
C THR A 36 -8.23 -11.24 -16.92
N THR A 37 -7.56 -10.18 -17.36
CA THR A 37 -7.43 -9.89 -18.81
C THR A 37 -6.65 -11.01 -19.51
N ILE A 38 -5.54 -11.44 -18.95
CA ILE A 38 -4.72 -12.53 -19.51
C ILE A 38 -5.51 -13.83 -19.52
N GLY A 39 -6.22 -14.14 -18.44
CA GLY A 39 -7.04 -15.35 -18.33
C GLY A 39 -8.11 -15.40 -19.39
N MET A 40 -8.79 -14.28 -19.66
CA MET A 40 -9.82 -14.21 -20.69
C MET A 40 -9.23 -14.33 -22.10
N VAL A 41 -8.08 -13.75 -22.34
CA VAL A 41 -7.37 -13.91 -23.62
C VAL A 41 -7.07 -15.39 -23.87
N GLU A 42 -6.60 -16.11 -22.87
CA GLU A 42 -6.31 -17.55 -22.98
C GLU A 42 -7.59 -18.36 -23.30
N VAL A 43 -8.71 -18.01 -22.66
CA VAL A 43 -10.00 -18.65 -22.92
C VAL A 43 -10.42 -18.47 -24.38
N PHE A 44 -10.34 -17.24 -24.87
CA PHE A 44 -10.73 -16.94 -26.25
C PHE A 44 -9.81 -17.58 -27.27
N MET A 45 -8.50 -17.66 -26.99
CA MET A 45 -7.55 -18.36 -27.84
C MET A 45 -7.87 -19.86 -27.91
N ALA A 46 -8.20 -20.47 -26.79
CA ALA A 46 -8.56 -21.89 -26.74
C ALA A 46 -9.87 -22.17 -27.52
N LEU A 47 -10.86 -21.28 -27.40
CA LEU A 47 -12.11 -21.39 -28.12
C LEU A 47 -11.91 -21.27 -29.63
N GLU A 48 -11.07 -20.35 -30.07
CA GLU A 48 -10.74 -20.16 -31.46
C GLU A 48 -10.02 -21.39 -32.05
N ALA A 49 -9.09 -21.96 -31.29
CA ALA A 49 -8.33 -23.14 -31.71
C ALA A 49 -9.22 -24.39 -31.82
N SER A 50 -10.14 -24.61 -30.89
CA SER A 50 -11.00 -25.79 -30.85
C SER A 50 -12.20 -25.69 -31.76
N LYS A 51 -12.61 -24.46 -32.12
CA LYS A 51 -13.82 -24.17 -32.94
C LYS A 51 -15.11 -24.75 -32.35
N SER A 52 -15.09 -25.15 -31.07
CA SER A 52 -16.25 -25.65 -30.36
C SER A 52 -16.45 -24.81 -29.11
N LEU A 53 -17.72 -24.50 -28.82
CA LEU A 53 -18.06 -23.68 -27.64
C LEU A 53 -18.40 -24.63 -26.50
N GLU A 54 -17.40 -25.00 -25.69
CA GLU A 54 -17.61 -25.83 -24.52
C GLU A 54 -17.70 -24.94 -23.27
N ILE A 55 -18.84 -25.04 -22.57
CA ILE A 55 -19.08 -24.24 -21.35
C ILE A 55 -18.04 -24.52 -20.27
N SER A 56 -17.55 -25.77 -20.17
CA SER A 56 -16.56 -26.15 -19.18
C SER A 56 -15.23 -25.38 -19.34
N MET A 57 -14.82 -25.13 -20.62
CA MET A 57 -13.60 -24.37 -20.91
C MET A 57 -13.75 -22.91 -20.50
N ILE A 58 -14.90 -22.32 -20.81
CA ILE A 58 -15.20 -20.92 -20.46
C ILE A 58 -15.29 -20.77 -18.95
N SER A 59 -16.00 -21.67 -18.29
CA SER A 59 -16.20 -21.62 -16.82
C SER A 59 -14.88 -21.70 -16.07
N GLY A 60 -13.98 -22.60 -16.48
CA GLY A 60 -12.69 -22.76 -15.85
C GLY A 60 -11.81 -21.53 -15.98
N GLY A 61 -11.78 -20.94 -17.17
CA GLY A 61 -11.00 -19.74 -17.45
C GLY A 61 -11.53 -18.53 -16.68
N ILE A 62 -12.84 -18.36 -16.65
CA ILE A 62 -13.47 -17.26 -15.91
C ILE A 62 -13.22 -17.41 -14.40
N LEU A 63 -13.35 -18.62 -13.87
CA LEU A 63 -13.10 -18.88 -12.46
C LEU A 63 -11.68 -18.51 -12.07
N THR A 64 -10.69 -18.91 -12.88
CA THR A 64 -9.29 -18.58 -12.65
C THR A 64 -9.07 -17.08 -12.70
N ALA A 65 -9.62 -16.41 -13.69
CA ALA A 65 -9.51 -14.96 -13.86
C ALA A 65 -10.12 -14.21 -12.68
N MET A 66 -11.31 -14.60 -12.24
CA MET A 66 -11.99 -13.96 -11.12
C MET A 66 -11.27 -14.20 -9.79
N THR A 67 -10.69 -15.39 -9.61
CA THR A 67 -9.89 -15.69 -8.42
C THR A 67 -8.69 -14.75 -8.33
N THR A 68 -8.02 -14.48 -9.44
CA THR A 68 -6.90 -13.54 -9.50
C THR A 68 -7.34 -12.13 -9.11
N THR A 69 -8.48 -11.68 -9.61
CA THR A 69 -9.03 -10.35 -9.28
C THR A 69 -9.35 -10.25 -7.80
N VAL A 70 -10.02 -11.26 -7.23
CA VAL A 70 -10.36 -11.28 -5.81
C VAL A 70 -9.09 -11.24 -4.95
N SER A 71 -8.09 -12.03 -5.31
CA SER A 71 -6.82 -12.06 -4.57
C SER A 71 -6.13 -10.69 -4.60
N GLY A 72 -6.07 -10.05 -5.77
CA GLY A 72 -5.48 -8.72 -5.91
C GLY A 72 -6.23 -7.67 -5.10
N LEU A 73 -7.56 -7.72 -5.10
CA LEU A 73 -8.39 -6.79 -4.33
C LEU A 73 -8.20 -6.98 -2.82
N VAL A 74 -8.16 -8.22 -2.34
CA VAL A 74 -7.95 -8.50 -0.91
C VAL A 74 -6.61 -7.95 -0.45
N VAL A 75 -5.53 -8.21 -1.19
CA VAL A 75 -4.20 -7.69 -0.87
C VAL A 75 -4.20 -6.17 -0.91
N GLY A 76 -4.83 -5.57 -1.93
CA GLY A 76 -4.92 -4.12 -2.06
C GLY A 76 -5.66 -3.47 -0.91
N ILE A 77 -6.77 -4.05 -0.48
CA ILE A 77 -7.57 -3.52 0.65
C ILE A 77 -6.77 -3.60 1.94
N VAL A 78 -6.13 -4.72 2.24
CA VAL A 78 -5.30 -4.89 3.44
C VAL A 78 -4.15 -3.88 3.43
N ALA A 79 -3.47 -3.74 2.31
CA ALA A 79 -2.37 -2.79 2.17
C ALA A 79 -2.84 -1.34 2.34
N TYR A 80 -4.01 -1.00 1.79
CA TYR A 80 -4.57 0.34 1.89
C TYR A 80 -4.95 0.71 3.33
N VAL A 81 -5.62 -0.22 4.03
CA VAL A 81 -5.98 -0.01 5.44
C VAL A 81 -4.71 0.14 6.29
N GLY A 82 -3.71 -0.71 6.06
CA GLY A 82 -2.43 -0.61 6.75
C GLY A 82 -1.71 0.70 6.46
N TYR A 83 -1.74 1.13 5.20
CA TYR A 83 -1.16 2.41 4.79
C TYR A 83 -1.79 3.59 5.53
N ASN A 84 -3.12 3.67 5.54
CA ASN A 84 -3.83 4.75 6.23
C ASN A 84 -3.54 4.76 7.72
N HIS A 85 -3.51 3.59 8.34
CA HIS A 85 -3.22 3.47 9.77
C HIS A 85 -1.80 3.97 10.09
N LEU A 86 -0.82 3.57 9.28
CA LEU A 86 0.58 3.98 9.47
C LEU A 86 0.78 5.46 9.22
N VAL A 87 0.12 6.04 8.21
CA VAL A 87 0.20 7.48 7.93
C VAL A 87 -0.33 8.28 9.13
N MET A 88 -1.47 7.89 9.68
CA MET A 88 -2.03 8.56 10.86
C MET A 88 -1.11 8.46 12.06
N LYS A 89 -0.48 7.29 12.23
CA LYS A 89 0.45 7.05 13.33
C LYS A 89 1.73 7.91 13.18
N LEU A 90 2.26 8.02 11.96
CA LEU A 90 3.42 8.85 11.68
C LEU A 90 3.12 10.34 11.91
N GLU A 91 1.95 10.80 11.50
CA GLU A 91 1.53 12.19 11.74
C GLU A 91 1.44 12.48 13.23
N LYS A 92 0.88 11.55 14.00
CA LYS A 92 0.79 11.70 15.46
C LYS A 92 2.18 11.77 16.10
N ILE A 93 3.10 10.91 15.68
CA ILE A 93 4.49 10.92 16.16
C ILE A 93 5.17 12.25 15.82
N ALA A 94 4.97 12.75 14.61
CA ALA A 94 5.55 14.01 14.17
C ALA A 94 5.05 15.18 15.03
N ILE A 95 3.76 15.22 15.33
CA ILE A 95 3.17 16.24 16.20
C ILE A 95 3.73 16.16 17.61
N GLU A 96 3.85 14.95 18.16
CA GLU A 96 4.42 14.74 19.50
C GLU A 96 5.88 15.20 19.55
N MET A 97 6.65 14.92 18.51
CA MET A 97 8.05 15.36 18.42
C MET A 97 8.15 16.89 18.36
N GLU A 98 7.28 17.54 17.60
CA GLU A 98 7.23 19.01 17.54
C GLU A 98 6.89 19.60 18.91
N ASN A 99 5.93 19.04 19.62
CA ASN A 99 5.52 19.49 20.94
C ASN A 99 6.65 19.33 21.96
N VAL A 100 7.34 18.21 21.94
CA VAL A 100 8.49 17.96 22.84
C VAL A 100 9.61 18.96 22.54
N SER A 101 9.91 19.18 21.28
CA SER A 101 10.93 20.13 20.85
C SER A 101 10.58 21.56 21.30
N PHE A 102 9.31 21.95 21.10
CA PHE A 102 8.81 23.27 21.52
C PHE A 102 8.92 23.46 23.03
N ASN A 103 8.52 22.46 23.81
CA ASN A 103 8.60 22.51 25.29
C ASN A 103 10.03 22.60 25.78
N LEU A 104 10.95 21.87 25.14
CA LEU A 104 12.38 21.94 25.48
C LEU A 104 12.96 23.32 25.22
N MET A 105 12.62 23.93 24.10
CA MET A 105 13.06 25.28 23.77
C MET A 105 12.49 26.31 24.74
N LYS A 106 11.23 26.17 25.11
CA LYS A 106 10.56 27.05 26.07
C LYS A 106 11.21 26.97 27.44
N ASN A 107 11.54 25.76 27.92
CA ASN A 107 12.22 25.54 29.18
C ASN A 107 13.63 26.13 29.15
N TYR A 108 14.32 26.00 28.04
CA TYR A 108 15.66 26.57 27.87
C TYR A 108 15.62 28.10 27.96
N ASP A 109 14.67 28.73 27.28
CA ASP A 109 14.51 30.20 27.31
C ASP A 109 14.15 30.69 28.70
N ASN A 110 13.30 29.99 29.46
CA ASN A 110 12.96 30.33 30.84
C ASN A 110 14.17 30.25 31.76
N LYS A 111 15.02 29.25 31.59
CA LYS A 111 16.28 29.14 32.37
C LYS A 111 17.23 30.27 32.03
N LYS A 112 17.25 30.73 30.81
CA LYS A 112 18.15 31.80 30.37
C LYS A 112 17.72 33.17 30.93
N GLU A 113 16.42 33.38 31.12
CA GLU A 113 15.88 34.61 31.72
C GLU A 113 16.10 34.68 33.25
N ASN A 114 16.23 33.58 33.94
CA ASN A 114 16.49 33.49 35.35
C ASN A 114 18.00 33.31 35.61
#